data_f3ba09da17062185514740f1e9ca8eb6
#
_entry.id   f3ba09da17062185514740f1e9ca8eb6
#
_cell.length_a   1.000
_cell.length_b   1.000
_cell.length_c   1.000
_cell.angle_alpha   90.00
_cell.angle_beta   90.00
_cell.angle_gamma   90.00
#
_symmetry.space_group_name_H-M   'P 1'
#
loop_
_entity.id
_entity.type
_entity.pdbx_description
1 polymer ?
#
loop_
_entity_poly.entity_id
_entity_poly.type
_entity_poly.pdbx_seq_one_letter_code
_entity_poly.pdbx_strand_id
1 'polypeptide(L)'
;MSRKSVKENKNIYQLAREEAELSREAASAAMQFVTDNRIESFEADKSTPHPEEVLAMADAYKKPELCNYFCSHDCPIGKEYVPEVKNAELSQISLEMLVSLNSLNAMKDRLIEITVDGQISNDEINDFVKIENKLDDISEAVSALKLWCQKAVASGKIDEAALESARKTENH
;
A
#
# COMPACT_ATOMS: atom_id res chain seq x y z
N MET A 1 -28.37 -12.82 1.65
CA MET A 1 -27.74 -12.18 2.82
C MET A 1 -26.65 -13.12 3.36
N SER A 2 -25.38 -12.75 3.22
CA SER A 2 -24.26 -13.54 3.75
C SER A 2 -24.29 -13.51 5.27
N ARG A 3 -24.24 -14.67 5.94
CA ARG A 3 -24.12 -14.73 7.41
C ARG A 3 -22.73 -14.22 7.80
N LYS A 4 -22.67 -13.08 8.48
CA LYS A 4 -21.40 -12.61 9.09
C LYS A 4 -20.94 -13.62 10.15
N SER A 5 -19.66 -14.00 10.09
CA SER A 5 -19.05 -14.88 11.09
C SER A 5 -19.07 -14.21 12.47
N VAL A 6 -19.34 -15.00 13.52
CA VAL A 6 -19.37 -14.56 14.94
C VAL A 6 -17.95 -14.57 15.56
N LYS A 7 -16.88 -14.86 14.78
CA LYS A 7 -15.51 -14.92 15.27
C LYS A 7 -15.08 -13.54 15.80
N GLU A 8 -14.61 -13.45 17.07
CA GLU A 8 -14.20 -12.19 17.70
C GLU A 8 -12.91 -11.60 17.11
N ASN A 9 -11.98 -12.44 16.65
CA ASN A 9 -10.70 -12.02 16.04
C ASN A 9 -10.69 -12.40 14.55
N LYS A 10 -11.20 -11.50 13.70
CA LYS A 10 -11.12 -11.61 12.24
C LYS A 10 -9.85 -10.98 11.74
N ASN A 11 -9.14 -11.65 10.85
CA ASN A 11 -8.00 -11.04 10.18
C ASN A 11 -8.46 -10.08 9.07
N ILE A 12 -7.52 -9.31 8.50
CA ILE A 12 -7.83 -8.27 7.53
C ILE A 12 -8.48 -8.82 6.25
N TYR A 13 -8.10 -10.02 5.82
CA TYR A 13 -8.64 -10.65 4.61
C TYR A 13 -10.12 -11.02 4.77
N GLN A 14 -10.47 -11.55 5.95
CA GLN A 14 -11.85 -11.84 6.30
C GLN A 14 -12.68 -10.56 6.42
N LEU A 15 -12.15 -9.52 7.09
CA LEU A 15 -12.82 -8.24 7.24
C LEU A 15 -13.10 -7.61 5.88
N ALA A 16 -12.10 -7.58 4.99
CA ALA A 16 -12.23 -7.01 3.65
C ALA A 16 -13.30 -7.71 2.81
N ARG A 17 -13.35 -9.07 2.87
CA ARG A 17 -14.39 -9.83 2.18
C ARG A 17 -15.80 -9.55 2.73
N GLU A 18 -15.94 -9.49 4.06
CA GLU A 18 -17.22 -9.23 4.70
C GLU A 18 -17.71 -7.78 4.47
N GLU A 19 -16.82 -6.82 4.39
CA GLU A 19 -17.13 -5.43 4.00
C GLU A 19 -17.56 -5.34 2.53
N ALA A 20 -17.00 -6.18 1.65
CA ALA A 20 -17.44 -6.33 0.28
C ALA A 20 -18.78 -7.12 0.15
N GLU A 21 -19.36 -7.56 1.28
CA GLU A 21 -20.61 -8.32 1.36
C GLU A 21 -20.57 -9.68 0.60
N LEU A 22 -19.37 -10.24 0.38
CA LEU A 22 -19.19 -11.51 -0.33
C LEU A 22 -19.18 -12.70 0.64
N SER A 23 -19.88 -13.79 0.26
CA SER A 23 -19.64 -15.10 0.86
C SER A 23 -18.29 -15.66 0.36
N ARG A 24 -17.74 -16.73 0.99
CA ARG A 24 -16.51 -17.36 0.50
C ARG A 24 -16.70 -17.95 -0.89
N GLU A 25 -17.85 -18.55 -1.16
CA GLU A 25 -18.19 -19.09 -2.48
C GLU A 25 -18.27 -17.98 -3.54
N ALA A 26 -18.88 -16.84 -3.21
CA ALA A 26 -18.95 -15.70 -4.12
C ALA A 26 -17.57 -15.08 -4.37
N ALA A 27 -16.74 -14.96 -3.34
CA ALA A 27 -15.36 -14.51 -3.45
C ALA A 27 -14.51 -15.47 -4.30
N SER A 28 -14.63 -16.79 -4.07
CA SER A 28 -13.98 -17.82 -4.89
C SER A 28 -14.38 -17.71 -6.36
N ALA A 29 -15.67 -17.54 -6.63
CA ALA A 29 -16.16 -17.38 -8.00
C ALA A 29 -15.62 -16.11 -8.68
N ALA A 30 -15.50 -14.98 -7.94
CA ALA A 30 -14.96 -13.73 -8.45
C ALA A 30 -13.45 -13.85 -8.76
N MET A 31 -12.68 -14.52 -7.90
CA MET A 31 -11.23 -14.72 -8.06
C MET A 31 -10.84 -15.83 -9.02
N GLN A 32 -11.76 -16.72 -9.39
CA GLN A 32 -11.66 -17.82 -10.37
C GLN A 32 -10.67 -18.95 -10.01
N PHE A 33 -9.48 -18.65 -9.51
CA PHE A 33 -8.43 -19.65 -9.21
C PHE A 33 -8.21 -19.89 -7.71
N VAL A 34 -8.88 -19.12 -6.83
CA VAL A 34 -8.78 -19.27 -5.37
C VAL A 34 -10.04 -19.98 -4.86
N THR A 35 -9.89 -21.18 -4.31
CA THR A 35 -11.01 -21.96 -3.79
C THR A 35 -11.54 -21.41 -2.46
N ASP A 36 -12.79 -21.67 -2.12
CA ASP A 36 -13.42 -21.32 -0.85
C ASP A 36 -12.68 -21.92 0.36
N ASN A 37 -12.18 -23.15 0.26
CA ASN A 37 -11.33 -23.78 1.28
C ASN A 37 -9.98 -23.05 1.46
N ARG A 38 -9.42 -22.54 0.37
CA ARG A 38 -8.20 -21.74 0.43
C ARG A 38 -8.44 -20.41 1.11
N ILE A 39 -9.57 -19.74 0.81
CA ILE A 39 -10.03 -18.53 1.50
C ILE A 39 -10.21 -18.81 2.99
N GLU A 40 -10.87 -19.91 3.37
CA GLU A 40 -11.02 -20.29 4.77
C GLU A 40 -9.66 -20.48 5.46
N SER A 41 -8.69 -21.06 4.79
CA SER A 41 -7.37 -21.35 5.35
C SER A 41 -6.63 -20.06 5.76
N PHE A 42 -6.57 -19.04 4.90
CA PHE A 42 -5.90 -17.79 5.28
C PHE A 42 -6.76 -16.89 6.18
N GLU A 43 -8.09 -16.91 6.09
CA GLU A 43 -8.97 -16.23 7.05
C GLU A 43 -8.91 -16.84 8.47
N ALA A 44 -8.54 -18.10 8.58
CA ALA A 44 -8.33 -18.79 9.84
C ALA A 44 -6.88 -18.74 10.35
N ASP A 45 -6.00 -17.99 9.68
CA ASP A 45 -4.56 -17.87 9.95
C ASP A 45 -3.81 -19.22 9.92
N LYS A 46 -4.35 -20.21 9.18
CA LYS A 46 -3.72 -21.51 8.96
C LYS A 46 -2.64 -21.49 7.89
N SER A 47 -2.70 -20.50 7.01
CA SER A 47 -1.71 -20.28 5.94
C SER A 47 -1.72 -18.82 5.52
N THR A 48 -0.59 -18.33 5.01
CA THR A 48 -0.48 -17.01 4.39
C THR A 48 -0.93 -17.09 2.92
N PRO A 49 -1.69 -16.13 2.40
CA PRO A 49 -2.03 -16.08 0.99
C PRO A 49 -0.77 -15.85 0.14
N HIS A 50 -0.80 -16.29 -1.13
CA HIS A 50 0.23 -15.94 -2.11
C HIS A 50 -0.01 -14.54 -2.70
N PRO A 51 1.02 -13.85 -3.23
CA PRO A 51 0.87 -12.52 -3.81
C PRO A 51 -0.24 -12.41 -4.85
N GLU A 52 -0.37 -13.44 -5.71
CA GLU A 52 -1.40 -13.50 -6.76
C GLU A 52 -2.81 -13.62 -6.18
N GLU A 53 -2.96 -14.33 -5.05
CA GLU A 53 -4.22 -14.47 -4.33
C GLU A 53 -4.62 -13.12 -3.70
N VAL A 54 -3.63 -12.37 -3.18
CA VAL A 54 -3.86 -11.02 -2.60
C VAL A 54 -4.27 -10.02 -3.68
N LEU A 55 -3.63 -10.06 -4.86
CA LEU A 55 -4.03 -9.23 -6.00
C LEU A 55 -5.47 -9.52 -6.42
N ALA A 56 -5.84 -10.80 -6.51
CA ALA A 56 -7.20 -11.20 -6.85
C ALA A 56 -8.22 -10.77 -5.78
N MET A 57 -7.87 -10.87 -4.48
CA MET A 57 -8.69 -10.36 -3.39
C MET A 57 -8.87 -8.84 -3.45
N ALA A 58 -7.79 -8.10 -3.68
CA ALA A 58 -7.83 -6.64 -3.78
C ALA A 58 -8.77 -6.17 -4.89
N ASP A 59 -8.78 -6.86 -6.03
CA ASP A 59 -9.70 -6.56 -7.13
C ASP A 59 -11.13 -7.02 -6.82
N ALA A 60 -11.34 -8.26 -6.40
CA ALA A 60 -12.67 -8.82 -6.14
C ALA A 60 -13.40 -8.09 -4.99
N TYR A 61 -12.68 -7.66 -3.96
CA TYR A 61 -13.25 -6.97 -2.79
C TYR A 61 -13.23 -5.44 -2.96
N LYS A 62 -12.62 -4.91 -4.02
CA LYS A 62 -12.38 -3.46 -4.22
C LYS A 62 -11.62 -2.83 -3.06
N LYS A 63 -10.59 -3.57 -2.57
CA LYS A 63 -9.77 -3.24 -1.41
C LYS A 63 -8.28 -3.26 -1.76
N PRO A 64 -7.77 -2.26 -2.55
CA PRO A 64 -6.36 -2.22 -2.95
C PRO A 64 -5.38 -2.15 -1.77
N GLU A 65 -5.82 -1.69 -0.60
CA GLU A 65 -5.04 -1.68 0.64
C GLU A 65 -4.55 -3.07 1.08
N LEU A 66 -5.19 -4.16 0.65
CA LEU A 66 -4.75 -5.52 0.95
C LEU A 66 -3.36 -5.81 0.39
N CYS A 67 -3.02 -5.22 -0.76
CA CYS A 67 -1.70 -5.40 -1.37
C CYS A 67 -0.60 -4.74 -0.51
N ASN A 68 -0.83 -3.52 -0.01
CA ASN A 68 0.13 -2.87 0.88
C ASN A 68 0.24 -3.63 2.20
N TYR A 69 -0.88 -4.03 2.79
CA TYR A 69 -0.87 -4.83 4.02
C TYR A 69 -0.06 -6.12 3.86
N PHE A 70 -0.31 -6.89 2.81
CA PHE A 70 0.44 -8.12 2.54
C PHE A 70 1.95 -7.85 2.42
N CYS A 71 2.32 -6.83 1.66
CA CYS A 71 3.73 -6.48 1.48
C CYS A 71 4.39 -6.08 2.81
N SER A 72 3.75 -5.22 3.61
CA SER A 72 4.32 -4.70 4.85
C SER A 72 4.24 -5.68 6.04
N HIS A 73 3.32 -6.68 6.02
CA HIS A 73 3.09 -7.58 7.16
C HIS A 73 3.39 -9.05 6.89
N ASP A 74 3.11 -9.56 5.70
CA ASP A 74 3.17 -10.99 5.42
C ASP A 74 4.36 -11.38 4.53
N CYS A 75 4.79 -10.50 3.60
CA CYS A 75 5.89 -10.75 2.69
C CYS A 75 7.25 -10.45 3.39
N PRO A 76 8.17 -11.43 3.51
CA PRO A 76 9.47 -11.19 4.15
C PRO A 76 10.28 -10.07 3.50
N ILE A 77 10.25 -9.95 2.17
CA ILE A 77 10.94 -8.88 1.43
C ILE A 77 10.20 -7.55 1.63
N GLY A 78 8.87 -7.58 1.56
CA GLY A 78 8.08 -6.36 1.70
C GLY A 78 8.20 -5.71 3.08
N LYS A 79 8.36 -6.49 4.15
CA LYS A 79 8.62 -5.98 5.51
C LYS A 79 9.87 -5.10 5.61
N GLU A 80 10.86 -5.35 4.77
CA GLU A 80 12.12 -4.57 4.75
C GLU A 80 12.03 -3.34 3.83
N TYR A 81 11.22 -3.40 2.77
CA TYR A 81 11.30 -2.42 1.68
C TYR A 81 10.00 -1.66 1.41
N VAL A 82 8.88 -2.10 1.98
CA VAL A 82 7.56 -1.50 1.69
C VAL A 82 6.98 -0.87 2.96
N PRO A 83 6.85 0.46 3.02
CA PRO A 83 6.26 1.09 4.18
C PRO A 83 4.78 0.71 4.33
N GLU A 84 4.35 0.55 5.58
CA GLU A 84 2.93 0.42 5.90
C GLU A 84 2.23 1.75 5.65
N VAL A 85 1.27 1.76 4.76
CA VAL A 85 0.51 2.96 4.41
C VAL A 85 -0.77 3.05 5.24
N LYS A 86 -0.92 4.11 6.00
CA LYS A 86 -2.15 4.42 6.74
C LYS A 86 -3.20 5.03 5.81
N ASN A 87 -4.46 4.67 6.06
CA ASN A 87 -5.56 5.33 5.37
C ASN A 87 -5.65 6.79 5.82
N ALA A 88 -5.49 7.72 4.89
CA ALA A 88 -5.61 9.14 5.14
C ALA A 88 -6.41 9.84 4.02
N GLU A 89 -6.96 10.99 4.34
CA GLU A 89 -7.63 11.83 3.35
C GLU A 89 -6.62 12.54 2.44
N LEU A 90 -7.01 12.82 1.20
CA LEU A 90 -6.12 13.44 0.20
C LEU A 90 -5.47 14.74 0.69
N SER A 91 -6.21 15.56 1.43
CA SER A 91 -5.70 16.82 1.99
C SER A 91 -4.58 16.60 3.01
N GLN A 92 -4.72 15.57 3.85
CA GLN A 92 -3.69 15.19 4.83
C GLN A 92 -2.45 14.65 4.12
N ILE A 93 -2.61 13.72 3.18
CA ILE A 93 -1.51 13.16 2.38
C ILE A 93 -0.73 14.28 1.66
N SER A 94 -1.47 15.22 1.05
CA SER A 94 -0.85 16.36 0.34
C SER A 94 -0.06 17.26 1.28
N LEU A 95 -0.57 17.51 2.49
CA LEU A 95 0.12 18.32 3.50
C LEU A 95 1.40 17.62 3.98
N GLU A 96 1.33 16.34 4.32
CA GLU A 96 2.48 15.53 4.76
C GLU A 96 3.56 15.50 3.67
N MET A 97 3.18 15.31 2.42
CA MET A 97 4.11 15.34 1.27
C MET A 97 4.79 16.70 1.14
N LEU A 98 4.04 17.82 1.21
CA LEU A 98 4.62 19.15 1.10
C LEU A 98 5.58 19.47 2.26
N VAL A 99 5.25 19.05 3.48
CA VAL A 99 6.13 19.20 4.66
C VAL A 99 7.43 18.42 4.46
N SER A 100 7.34 17.17 4.00
CA SER A 100 8.51 16.31 3.77
C SER A 100 9.41 16.84 2.66
N LEU A 101 8.82 17.28 1.53
CA LEU A 101 9.55 17.91 0.42
C LEU A 101 10.26 19.20 0.85
N ASN A 102 9.60 20.07 1.60
CA ASN A 102 10.21 21.30 2.12
C ASN A 102 11.35 21.00 3.09
N SER A 103 11.20 19.99 3.94
CA SER A 103 12.25 19.55 4.86
C SER A 103 13.47 19.00 4.10
N LEU A 104 13.27 18.21 3.07
CA LEU A 104 14.35 17.72 2.23
C LEU A 104 15.04 18.85 1.46
N ASN A 105 14.28 19.81 0.93
CA ASN A 105 14.83 20.97 0.22
C ASN A 105 15.74 21.83 1.13
N ALA A 106 15.40 21.94 2.41
CA ALA A 106 16.26 22.64 3.40
C ALA A 106 17.58 21.89 3.66
N MET A 107 17.65 20.59 3.40
CA MET A 107 18.84 19.75 3.59
C MET A 107 19.61 19.49 2.28
N LYS A 108 19.15 20.03 1.17
CA LYS A 108 19.69 19.78 -0.17
C LYS A 108 21.18 20.06 -0.29
N ASP A 109 21.64 21.23 0.22
CA ASP A 109 23.04 21.62 0.09
C ASP A 109 23.93 20.68 0.92
N ARG A 110 23.45 20.28 2.11
CA ARG A 110 24.16 19.30 2.95
C ARG A 110 24.24 17.92 2.30
N LEU A 111 23.17 17.47 1.65
CA LEU A 111 23.20 16.22 0.89
C LEU A 111 24.25 16.26 -0.24
N ILE A 112 24.32 17.38 -0.96
CA ILE A 112 25.31 17.55 -2.03
C ILE A 112 26.73 17.50 -1.44
N GLU A 113 27.00 18.22 -0.34
CA GLU A 113 28.31 18.22 0.34
C GLU A 113 28.75 16.81 0.73
N ILE A 114 27.88 16.05 1.41
CA ILE A 114 28.17 14.68 1.89
C ILE A 114 28.43 13.72 0.71
N THR A 115 27.81 13.93 -0.44
CA THR A 115 27.89 12.97 -1.56
C THR A 115 28.95 13.29 -2.60
N VAL A 116 29.68 14.42 -2.46
CA VAL A 116 30.67 14.89 -3.47
C VAL A 116 31.79 13.91 -3.71
N ASP A 117 32.33 13.29 -2.68
CA ASP A 117 33.44 12.36 -2.79
C ASP A 117 33.01 10.88 -2.88
N GLY A 118 31.71 10.60 -2.77
CA GLY A 118 31.15 9.23 -2.82
C GLY A 118 31.41 8.41 -1.56
N GLN A 119 31.84 9.03 -0.46
CA GLN A 119 32.07 8.41 0.85
C GLN A 119 31.36 9.21 1.93
N ILE A 120 30.89 8.52 2.96
CA ILE A 120 30.26 9.16 4.12
C ILE A 120 31.18 9.00 5.31
N SER A 121 31.77 10.08 5.76
CA SER A 121 32.67 10.13 6.91
C SER A 121 31.90 10.01 8.24
N ASN A 122 32.62 9.68 9.33
CA ASN A 122 32.00 9.48 10.64
C ASN A 122 31.29 10.74 11.19
N ASP A 123 31.75 11.92 10.85
CA ASP A 123 31.15 13.20 11.23
C ASP A 123 29.92 13.56 10.38
N GLU A 124 29.76 12.95 9.21
CA GLU A 124 28.62 13.15 8.31
C GLU A 124 27.47 12.16 8.53
N ILE A 125 27.73 11.01 9.17
CA ILE A 125 26.73 9.95 9.40
C ILE A 125 25.44 10.50 10.01
N ASN A 126 25.52 11.38 11.01
CA ASN A 126 24.34 11.92 11.67
C ASN A 126 23.45 12.75 10.73
N ASP A 127 24.05 13.52 9.84
CA ASP A 127 23.32 14.32 8.86
C ASP A 127 22.75 13.44 7.75
N PHE A 128 23.53 12.44 7.32
CA PHE A 128 23.07 11.46 6.35
C PHE A 128 21.83 10.69 6.84
N VAL A 129 21.83 10.19 8.07
CA VAL A 129 20.66 9.50 8.67
C VAL A 129 19.43 10.43 8.76
N LYS A 130 19.61 11.72 9.05
CA LYS A 130 18.48 12.67 9.02
C LYS A 130 17.88 12.83 7.62
N ILE A 131 18.74 12.85 6.60
CA ILE A 131 18.31 12.91 5.19
C ILE A 131 17.60 11.62 4.80
N GLU A 132 18.16 10.46 5.15
CA GLU A 132 17.55 9.15 4.92
C GLU A 132 16.14 9.06 5.51
N ASN A 133 15.96 9.46 6.78
CA ASN A 133 14.63 9.51 7.41
C ASN A 133 13.65 10.44 6.65
N LYS A 134 14.12 11.54 6.05
CA LYS A 134 13.25 12.41 5.24
C LYS A 134 12.88 11.81 3.89
N LEU A 135 13.76 11.01 3.31
CA LEU A 135 13.44 10.25 2.11
C LEU A 135 12.41 9.16 2.40
N ASP A 136 12.48 8.52 3.57
CA ASP A 136 11.47 7.55 4.03
C ASP A 136 10.10 8.22 4.23
N ASP A 137 10.03 9.40 4.88
CA ASP A 137 8.80 10.18 5.02
C ASP A 137 8.17 10.49 3.64
N ILE A 138 8.99 10.84 2.64
CA ILE A 138 8.52 11.10 1.27
C ILE A 138 8.03 9.80 0.61
N SER A 139 8.75 8.71 0.78
CA SER A 139 8.36 7.39 0.23
C SER A 139 7.01 6.95 0.78
N GLU A 140 6.77 7.12 2.09
CA GLU A 140 5.48 6.84 2.72
C GLU A 140 4.36 7.73 2.13
N ALA A 141 4.59 9.05 2.03
CA ALA A 141 3.61 9.98 1.48
C ALA A 141 3.27 9.68 0.01
N VAL A 142 4.27 9.34 -0.82
CA VAL A 142 4.05 8.92 -2.22
C VAL A 142 3.25 7.62 -2.28
N SER A 143 3.55 6.65 -1.43
CA SER A 143 2.84 5.38 -1.34
C SER A 143 1.39 5.60 -0.89
N ALA A 144 1.15 6.50 0.06
CA ALA A 144 -0.18 6.88 0.53
C ALA A 144 -1.02 7.54 -0.59
N LEU A 145 -0.41 8.42 -1.39
CA LEU A 145 -1.09 9.05 -2.52
C LEU A 145 -1.46 8.03 -3.60
N LYS A 146 -0.55 7.11 -3.91
CA LYS A 146 -0.82 6.01 -4.87
C LYS A 146 -1.97 5.13 -4.40
N LEU A 147 -1.97 4.73 -3.13
CA LEU A 147 -3.04 3.93 -2.54
C LEU A 147 -4.37 4.69 -2.55
N TRP A 148 -4.37 5.98 -2.17
CA TRP A 148 -5.55 6.82 -2.24
C TRP A 148 -6.14 6.86 -3.66
N CYS A 149 -5.29 7.02 -4.69
CA CYS A 149 -5.71 7.02 -6.08
C CYS A 149 -6.36 5.67 -6.48
N GLN A 150 -5.74 4.54 -6.12
CA GLN A 150 -6.30 3.20 -6.36
C GLN A 150 -7.66 3.01 -5.69
N LYS A 151 -7.82 3.47 -4.44
CA LYS A 151 -9.11 3.43 -3.72
C LYS A 151 -10.15 4.34 -4.37
N ALA A 152 -9.76 5.51 -4.86
CA ALA A 152 -10.64 6.43 -5.55
C ALA A 152 -11.16 5.84 -6.88
N VAL A 153 -10.32 5.12 -7.62
CA VAL A 153 -10.72 4.34 -8.80
C VAL A 153 -11.64 3.19 -8.40
N ALA A 154 -11.24 2.35 -7.44
CA ALA A 154 -12.01 1.20 -6.99
C ALA A 154 -13.42 1.57 -6.47
N SER A 155 -13.57 2.77 -5.88
CA SER A 155 -14.84 3.32 -5.40
C SER A 155 -15.63 4.12 -6.44
N GLY A 156 -15.10 4.26 -7.67
CA GLY A 156 -15.75 5.04 -8.75
C GLY A 156 -15.67 6.56 -8.58
N LYS A 157 -14.86 7.07 -7.65
CA LYS A 157 -14.62 8.52 -7.49
C LYS A 157 -13.76 9.09 -8.63
N ILE A 158 -12.93 8.26 -9.23
CA ILE A 158 -12.11 8.58 -10.41
C ILE A 158 -12.51 7.63 -11.52
N ASP A 159 -12.76 8.17 -12.72
CA ASP A 159 -13.02 7.39 -13.92
C ASP A 159 -11.71 6.69 -14.36
N GLU A 160 -11.71 5.36 -14.36
CA GLU A 160 -10.55 4.55 -14.69
C GLU A 160 -10.11 4.75 -16.15
N ALA A 161 -11.06 4.82 -17.08
CA ALA A 161 -10.75 4.97 -18.50
C ALA A 161 -10.14 6.35 -18.81
N ALA A 162 -10.64 7.40 -18.15
CA ALA A 162 -10.08 8.75 -18.27
C ALA A 162 -8.65 8.80 -17.67
N LEU A 163 -8.42 8.16 -16.52
CA LEU A 163 -7.11 8.09 -15.88
C LEU A 163 -6.09 7.34 -16.75
N GLU A 164 -6.47 6.19 -17.31
CA GLU A 164 -5.61 5.41 -18.22
C GLU A 164 -5.29 6.16 -19.51
N SER A 165 -6.26 6.90 -20.06
CA SER A 165 -6.04 7.74 -21.24
C SER A 165 -5.02 8.85 -20.96
N ALA A 166 -5.14 9.53 -19.83
CA ALA A 166 -4.21 10.58 -19.41
C ALA A 166 -2.77 10.02 -19.23
N ARG A 167 -2.62 8.86 -18.57
CA ARG A 167 -1.32 8.19 -18.39
C ARG A 167 -0.64 7.85 -19.70
N LYS A 168 -1.40 7.41 -20.71
CA LYS A 168 -0.85 7.10 -22.04
C LYS A 168 -0.35 8.35 -22.78
N THR A 169 -0.99 9.49 -22.54
CA THR A 169 -0.62 10.77 -23.18
C THR A 169 0.67 11.35 -22.57
N GLU A 170 0.90 11.19 -21.26
CA GLU A 170 2.10 11.71 -20.59
C GLU A 170 3.37 10.87 -20.85
N ASN A 171 3.22 9.61 -21.24
CA ASN A 171 4.36 8.72 -21.54
C ASN A 171 4.88 8.84 -22.99
N HIS A 172 4.44 9.83 -23.73
CA HIS A 172 4.88 10.18 -25.09
C HIS A 172 5.43 11.61 -25.12
#